data_2284cd2f5b95c894d9ff8a301c94a620
#
_entry.id   2284cd2f5b95c894d9ff8a301c94a620
#
_cell.length_a   1.000
_cell.length_b   1.000
_cell.length_c   1.000
_cell.angle_alpha   90.00
_cell.angle_beta   90.00
_cell.angle_gamma   90.00
#
_symmetry.space_group_name_H-M   'P 1'
#
loop_
_entity.id
_entity.type
_entity.pdbx_description
1 polymer ?
#
loop_
_entity_poly.entity_id
_entity_poly.type
_entity_poly.pdbx_seq_one_letter_code
_entity_poly.pdbx_strand_id
1 'polypeptide(L)'
;MLILDTNHTQEISRGSPAGVRLLNRLRECGDSVATTIVSAEEHLRGWMAEIRKRTKPEEQVDPYRRLLTTMEFYSAWLVLPWDFEAAALFSLHRTGGVRIGSMDLKIACIALAHEAVVLTRNSVDFSQVPGLRHENWLD
;
A
#
# COMPACT_ATOMS: atom_id res chain seq x y z
N MET A 1 -2.51 15.17 -2.65
CA MET A 1 -1.90 14.07 -1.85
C MET A 1 -1.73 12.86 -2.73
N LEU A 2 -0.60 12.19 -2.62
CA LEU A 2 -0.30 10.93 -3.28
C LEU A 2 -0.33 9.81 -2.25
N ILE A 3 -0.96 8.69 -2.59
CA ILE A 3 -1.02 7.51 -1.73
C ILE A 3 -0.33 6.35 -2.42
N LEU A 4 0.70 5.82 -1.78
CA LEU A 4 1.43 4.66 -2.27
C LEU A 4 0.65 3.38 -1.98
N ASP A 5 0.44 2.55 -3.00
CA ASP A 5 -0.05 1.20 -2.78
C ASP A 5 1.05 0.28 -2.24
N THR A 6 0.71 -0.97 -1.98
CA THR A 6 1.64 -1.93 -1.37
C THR A 6 2.88 -2.17 -2.23
N ASN A 7 2.75 -2.27 -3.55
CA ASN A 7 3.89 -2.47 -4.44
C ASN A 7 4.86 -1.29 -4.41
N HIS A 8 4.33 -0.06 -4.41
CA HIS A 8 5.15 1.14 -4.35
C HIS A 8 5.89 1.24 -3.01
N THR A 9 5.21 0.96 -1.90
CA THR A 9 5.87 0.95 -0.57
C THR A 9 6.94 -0.15 -0.47
N GLN A 10 6.67 -1.32 -1.04
CA GLN A 10 7.63 -2.44 -1.04
C GLN A 10 8.90 -2.08 -1.80
N GLU A 11 8.80 -1.45 -2.96
CA GLU A 11 9.98 -1.06 -3.74
C GLU A 11 10.84 -0.03 -3.00
N ILE A 12 10.21 0.93 -2.33
CA ILE A 12 10.94 1.91 -1.50
C ILE A 12 11.58 1.22 -0.30
N SER A 13 10.83 0.40 0.43
CA SER A 13 11.32 -0.32 1.61
C SER A 13 12.50 -1.23 1.27
N ARG A 14 12.46 -1.86 0.10
CA ARG A 14 13.49 -2.77 -0.40
C ARG A 14 14.74 -2.04 -0.87
N GLY A 15 14.65 -0.74 -1.16
CA GLY A 15 15.76 0.04 -1.72
C GLY A 15 16.13 -0.40 -3.14
N SER A 16 15.17 -0.92 -3.91
CA SER A 16 15.39 -1.30 -5.29
C SER A 16 15.73 -0.08 -6.15
N PRO A 17 16.33 -0.26 -7.34
CA PRO A 17 16.58 0.88 -8.24
C PRO A 17 15.28 1.65 -8.57
N ALA A 18 14.18 0.94 -8.79
CA ALA A 18 12.87 1.55 -9.02
C ALA A 18 12.37 2.32 -7.78
N GLY A 19 12.56 1.75 -6.59
CA GLY A 19 12.19 2.40 -5.32
C GLY A 19 13.01 3.67 -5.05
N VAL A 20 14.29 3.66 -5.37
CA VAL A 20 15.16 4.84 -5.24
C VAL A 20 14.70 5.95 -6.19
N ARG A 21 14.43 5.62 -7.44
CA ARG A 21 13.90 6.59 -8.42
C ARG A 21 12.55 7.16 -7.98
N LEU A 22 11.68 6.31 -7.50
CA LEU A 22 10.36 6.71 -6.97
C LEU A 22 10.52 7.68 -5.80
N LEU A 23 11.36 7.35 -4.84
CA LEU A 23 11.58 8.20 -3.65
C LEU A 23 12.13 9.57 -4.04
N ASN A 24 13.05 9.64 -4.99
CA ASN A 24 13.57 10.91 -5.51
C ASN A 24 12.46 11.73 -6.19
N ARG A 25 11.66 11.10 -7.02
CA ARG A 25 10.53 11.76 -7.69
C ARG A 25 9.50 12.30 -6.68
N LEU A 26 9.22 11.53 -5.63
CA LEU A 26 8.31 11.97 -4.56
C LEU A 26 8.86 13.21 -3.81
N ARG A 27 10.16 13.24 -3.55
CA ARG A 27 10.80 14.40 -2.92
C ARG A 27 10.75 15.65 -3.78
N GLU A 28 10.90 15.47 -5.09
CA GLU A 28 10.91 16.58 -6.05
C GLU A 28 9.52 17.13 -6.37
N CYS A 29 8.47 16.32 -6.27
CA CYS A 29 7.13 16.74 -6.69
C CYS A 29 6.47 17.75 -5.75
N GLY A 30 6.94 17.89 -4.52
CA GLY A 30 6.42 18.85 -3.54
C GLY A 30 5.02 18.54 -3.00
N ASP A 31 4.43 17.41 -3.36
CA ASP A 31 3.12 17.01 -2.89
C ASP A 31 3.22 16.24 -1.55
N SER A 32 2.14 16.21 -0.78
CA SER A 32 2.07 15.36 0.39
C SER A 32 1.95 13.90 -0.02
N VAL A 33 2.67 13.01 0.68
CA VAL A 33 2.75 11.59 0.37
C VAL A 33 2.38 10.77 1.60
N ALA A 34 1.52 9.79 1.39
CA ALA A 34 1.08 8.87 2.43
C ALA A 34 1.04 7.44 1.90
N THR A 35 0.87 6.51 2.80
CA THR A 35 0.42 5.16 2.50
C THR A 35 -0.78 4.83 3.38
N THR A 36 -1.23 3.58 3.41
CA THR A 36 -2.42 3.20 4.16
C THR A 36 -2.11 2.10 5.16
N ILE A 37 -2.95 2.00 6.20
CA ILE A 37 -2.88 0.89 7.15
C ILE A 37 -3.11 -0.46 6.44
N VAL A 38 -3.84 -0.46 5.33
CA VAL A 38 -4.08 -1.66 4.52
C VAL A 38 -2.79 -2.14 3.85
N SER A 39 -1.98 -1.24 3.30
CA SER A 39 -0.67 -1.58 2.75
C SER A 39 0.27 -2.11 3.83
N ALA A 40 0.27 -1.50 5.01
CA ALA A 40 1.04 -2.00 6.14
C ALA A 40 0.60 -3.42 6.53
N GLU A 41 -0.69 -3.67 6.61
CA GLU A 41 -1.25 -5.00 6.88
C GLU A 41 -0.77 -6.04 5.87
N GLU A 42 -0.89 -5.76 4.59
CA GLU A 42 -0.45 -6.68 3.53
C GLU A 42 1.03 -7.02 3.63
N HIS A 43 1.85 -6.00 3.81
CA HIS A 43 3.30 -6.14 3.89
C HIS A 43 3.73 -6.97 5.11
N LEU A 44 3.19 -6.65 6.28
CA LEU A 44 3.46 -7.38 7.52
C LEU A 44 2.95 -8.82 7.46
N ARG A 45 1.76 -9.02 6.89
CA ARG A 45 1.18 -10.35 6.71
C ARG A 45 2.05 -11.23 5.80
N GLY A 46 2.67 -10.65 4.78
CA GLY A 46 3.62 -11.36 3.91
C GLY A 46 4.80 -11.95 4.71
N TRP A 47 5.40 -11.17 5.60
CA TRP A 47 6.49 -11.66 6.45
C TRP A 47 6.02 -12.66 7.50
N MET A 48 4.83 -12.48 8.06
CA MET A 48 4.23 -13.47 8.98
C MET A 48 4.03 -14.81 8.28
N ALA A 49 3.60 -14.81 7.02
CA ALA A 49 3.46 -16.04 6.23
C ALA A 49 4.82 -16.72 5.99
N GLU A 50 5.87 -15.93 5.69
CA GLU A 50 7.23 -16.46 5.52
C GLU A 50 7.77 -17.10 6.81
N ILE A 51 7.48 -16.49 7.97
CA ILE A 51 7.85 -17.06 9.27
C ILE A 51 7.18 -18.44 9.47
N ARG A 52 5.88 -18.53 9.18
CA ARG A 52 5.11 -19.78 9.36
C ARG A 52 5.56 -20.92 8.45
N LYS A 53 6.14 -20.61 7.28
CA LYS A 53 6.66 -21.63 6.36
C LYS A 53 7.91 -22.31 6.88
N ARG A 54 8.60 -21.73 7.84
CA ARG A 54 9.86 -22.25 8.34
C ARG A 54 9.64 -22.97 9.67
N THR A 55 10.20 -24.17 9.79
CA THR A 55 10.07 -25.00 10.97
C THR A 55 11.25 -24.88 11.92
N LYS A 56 12.42 -24.49 11.42
CA LYS A 56 13.64 -24.36 12.21
C LYS A 56 13.79 -22.92 12.74
N PRO A 57 14.09 -22.72 14.03
CA PRO A 57 14.25 -21.38 14.59
C PRO A 57 15.29 -20.51 13.84
N GLU A 58 16.40 -21.09 13.42
CA GLU A 58 17.46 -20.39 12.68
C GLU A 58 16.97 -19.84 11.34
N GLU A 59 16.09 -20.56 10.68
CA GLU A 59 15.51 -20.16 9.40
C GLU A 59 14.48 -19.04 9.55
N GLN A 60 13.98 -18.81 10.75
CA GLN A 60 13.05 -17.74 11.06
C GLN A 60 13.72 -16.41 11.36
N VAL A 61 15.05 -16.38 11.53
CA VAL A 61 15.79 -15.14 11.86
C VAL A 61 15.59 -14.09 10.78
N ASP A 62 15.78 -14.44 9.50
CA ASP A 62 15.67 -13.47 8.40
C ASP A 62 14.24 -12.90 8.25
N PRO A 63 13.19 -13.71 8.17
CA PRO A 63 11.84 -13.15 8.04
C PRO A 63 11.40 -12.36 9.28
N TYR A 64 11.81 -12.71 10.50
CA TYR A 64 11.55 -11.88 11.68
C TYR A 64 12.28 -10.54 11.61
N ARG A 65 13.52 -10.52 11.15
CA ARG A 65 14.26 -9.27 10.94
C ARG A 65 13.55 -8.38 9.94
N ARG A 66 13.06 -8.95 8.83
CA ARG A 66 12.32 -8.21 7.80
C ARG A 66 10.98 -7.69 8.32
N LEU A 67 10.30 -8.46 9.17
CA LEU A 67 9.08 -8.00 9.84
C LEU A 67 9.36 -6.75 10.68
N LEU A 68 10.42 -6.79 11.48
CA LEU A 68 10.82 -5.64 12.31
C LEU A 68 11.18 -4.42 11.46
N THR A 69 11.99 -4.61 10.41
CA THR A 69 12.38 -3.54 9.49
C THR A 69 11.15 -2.93 8.79
N THR A 70 10.18 -3.75 8.43
CA THR A 70 8.92 -3.28 7.81
C THR A 70 8.11 -2.42 8.79
N MET A 71 8.02 -2.81 10.05
CA MET A 71 7.35 -2.00 11.08
C MET A 71 8.04 -0.65 11.27
N GLU A 72 9.36 -0.64 11.31
CA GLU A 72 10.16 0.60 11.39
C GLU A 72 9.94 1.49 10.17
N PHE A 73 9.88 0.90 8.98
CA PHE A 73 9.59 1.63 7.75
C PHE A 73 8.25 2.36 7.84
N TYR A 74 7.16 1.67 8.19
CA TYR A 74 5.85 2.30 8.27
C TYR A 74 5.75 3.33 9.40
N SER A 75 6.53 3.19 10.47
CA SER A 75 6.56 4.19 11.54
C SER A 75 7.11 5.54 11.11
N ALA A 76 7.88 5.58 10.03
CA ALA A 76 8.46 6.80 9.46
C ALA A 76 7.56 7.48 8.41
N TRP A 77 6.45 6.87 8.03
CA TRP A 77 5.53 7.37 7.01
C TRP A 77 4.22 7.85 7.62
N LEU A 78 3.54 8.75 6.90
CA LEU A 78 2.14 9.03 7.18
C LEU A 78 1.30 7.83 6.72
N VAL A 79 0.69 7.14 7.68
CA VAL A 79 -0.16 5.97 7.42
C VAL A 79 -1.61 6.35 7.66
N LEU A 80 -2.41 6.31 6.60
CA LEU A 80 -3.83 6.68 6.69
C LEU A 80 -4.66 5.53 7.24
N PRO A 81 -5.63 5.82 8.10
CA PRO A 81 -6.42 4.79 8.78
C PRO A 81 -7.51 4.22 7.87
N TRP A 82 -8.01 3.05 8.27
CA TRP A 82 -9.28 2.50 7.81
C TRP A 82 -10.38 2.99 8.76
N ASP A 83 -11.06 4.06 8.36
CA ASP A 83 -12.07 4.72 9.19
C ASP A 83 -13.51 4.47 8.69
N PHE A 84 -14.50 5.05 9.36
CA PHE A 84 -15.90 4.87 9.00
C PHE A 84 -16.24 5.42 7.61
N GLU A 85 -15.59 6.50 7.19
CA GLU A 85 -15.80 7.07 5.85
C GLU A 85 -15.31 6.10 4.77
N ALA A 86 -14.10 5.56 4.93
CA ALA A 86 -13.56 4.56 4.02
C ALA A 86 -14.43 3.28 3.99
N ALA A 87 -14.89 2.82 5.14
CA ALA A 87 -15.77 1.67 5.24
C ALA A 87 -17.10 1.88 4.53
N ALA A 88 -17.70 3.05 4.66
CA ALA A 88 -18.96 3.41 3.97
C ALA A 88 -18.75 3.42 2.45
N LEU A 89 -17.65 3.98 1.96
CA LEU A 89 -17.28 3.97 0.53
C LEU A 89 -17.09 2.54 0.02
N PHE A 90 -16.44 1.69 0.80
CA PHE A 90 -16.26 0.28 0.45
C PHE A 90 -17.61 -0.42 0.23
N SER A 91 -18.53 -0.28 1.16
CA SER A 91 -19.88 -0.87 1.05
C SER A 91 -20.63 -0.33 -0.16
N LEU A 92 -20.55 0.97 -0.41
CA LEU A 92 -21.18 1.62 -1.56
C LEU A 92 -20.67 1.04 -2.89
N HIS A 93 -19.35 0.92 -3.04
CA HIS A 93 -18.74 0.40 -4.27
C HIS A 93 -19.00 -1.10 -4.47
N ARG A 94 -18.98 -1.91 -3.40
CA ARG A 94 -19.35 -3.33 -3.49
C ARG A 94 -20.79 -3.51 -3.92
N THR A 95 -21.71 -2.76 -3.35
CA THR A 95 -23.12 -2.77 -3.74
C THR A 95 -23.30 -2.28 -5.19
N GLY A 96 -22.49 -1.31 -5.61
CA GLY A 96 -22.49 -0.79 -6.98
C GLY A 96 -21.85 -1.70 -8.01
N GLY A 97 -21.31 -2.86 -7.63
CA GLY A 97 -20.79 -3.86 -8.56
C GLY A 97 -19.29 -3.84 -8.79
N VAL A 98 -18.51 -3.04 -8.06
CA VAL A 98 -17.03 -3.08 -8.16
C VAL A 98 -16.51 -4.41 -7.61
N ARG A 99 -15.72 -5.14 -8.41
CA ARG A 99 -15.31 -6.52 -8.14
C ARG A 99 -13.80 -6.74 -8.01
N ILE A 100 -13.03 -5.71 -7.80
CA ILE A 100 -11.59 -5.84 -7.54
C ILE A 100 -11.34 -6.48 -6.17
N GLY A 101 -10.11 -6.93 -5.92
CA GLY A 101 -9.73 -7.53 -4.64
C GLY A 101 -10.01 -6.60 -3.46
N SER A 102 -10.33 -7.19 -2.29
CA SER A 102 -10.74 -6.42 -1.11
C SER A 102 -9.68 -5.46 -0.61
N MET A 103 -8.40 -5.85 -0.65
CA MET A 103 -7.30 -4.99 -0.19
C MET A 103 -7.15 -3.77 -1.10
N ASP A 104 -7.15 -3.97 -2.42
CA ASP A 104 -7.09 -2.87 -3.39
C ASP A 104 -8.29 -1.95 -3.28
N LEU A 105 -9.49 -2.49 -3.11
CA LEU A 105 -10.67 -1.65 -2.91
C LEU A 105 -10.61 -0.84 -1.61
N LYS A 106 -10.07 -1.41 -0.54
CA LYS A 106 -9.85 -0.67 0.70
C LYS A 106 -8.88 0.50 0.52
N ILE A 107 -7.76 0.26 -0.17
CA ILE A 107 -6.81 1.33 -0.51
C ILE A 107 -7.50 2.42 -1.33
N ALA A 108 -8.26 2.02 -2.35
CA ALA A 108 -9.01 2.94 -3.19
C ALA A 108 -10.00 3.79 -2.38
N CYS A 109 -10.72 3.19 -1.44
CA CYS A 109 -11.68 3.90 -0.60
C CYS A 109 -11.02 4.90 0.35
N ILE A 110 -9.87 4.56 0.91
CA ILE A 110 -9.08 5.50 1.70
C ILE A 110 -8.65 6.69 0.82
N ALA A 111 -8.19 6.42 -0.39
CA ALA A 111 -7.79 7.47 -1.32
C ALA A 111 -8.95 8.38 -1.71
N LEU A 112 -10.12 7.82 -1.99
CA LEU A 112 -11.33 8.60 -2.29
C LEU A 112 -11.73 9.50 -1.12
N ALA A 113 -11.66 9.00 0.11
CA ALA A 113 -11.96 9.78 1.31
C ALA A 113 -11.04 10.99 1.48
N HIS A 114 -9.82 10.92 0.95
CA HIS A 114 -8.83 12.00 1.01
C HIS A 114 -8.70 12.78 -0.29
N GLU A 115 -9.50 12.48 -1.30
CA GLU A 115 -9.41 13.08 -2.64
C GLU A 115 -7.99 12.97 -3.22
N ALA A 116 -7.32 11.84 -2.95
CA ALA A 116 -5.93 11.61 -3.28
C ALA A 116 -5.77 10.80 -4.57
N VAL A 117 -4.55 10.82 -5.12
CA VAL A 117 -4.14 9.99 -6.27
C VAL A 117 -3.43 8.75 -5.74
N VAL A 118 -3.85 7.57 -6.18
CA VAL A 118 -3.16 6.31 -5.84
C VAL A 118 -2.02 6.07 -6.81
N LEU A 119 -0.83 5.82 -6.28
CA LEU A 119 0.30 5.35 -7.07
C LEU A 119 0.32 3.82 -7.05
N THR A 120 0.08 3.21 -8.20
CA THR A 120 -0.10 1.75 -8.32
C THR A 120 0.40 1.24 -9.68
N ARG A 121 0.87 0.00 -9.70
CA ARG A 121 1.10 -0.77 -10.93
C ARG A 121 -0.19 -1.40 -11.48
N ASN A 122 -1.20 -1.56 -10.63
CA ASN A 122 -2.44 -2.27 -10.95
C ASN A 122 -3.51 -1.33 -11.54
N SER A 123 -3.18 -0.67 -12.63
CA SER A 123 -4.09 0.28 -13.28
C SER A 123 -5.39 -0.36 -13.75
N VAL A 124 -5.34 -1.64 -14.16
CA VAL A 124 -6.54 -2.36 -14.63
C VAL A 124 -7.60 -2.43 -13.54
N ASP A 125 -7.23 -2.82 -12.34
CA ASP A 125 -8.19 -2.94 -11.23
C ASP A 125 -8.63 -1.57 -10.71
N PHE A 126 -7.68 -0.67 -10.46
CA PHE A 126 -8.02 0.65 -9.90
C PHE A 126 -8.84 1.52 -10.86
N SER A 127 -8.73 1.30 -12.18
CA SER A 127 -9.58 1.99 -13.17
C SER A 127 -11.06 1.62 -13.06
N GLN A 128 -11.39 0.50 -12.41
CA GLN A 128 -12.79 0.09 -12.19
C GLN A 128 -13.47 0.85 -11.05
N VAL A 129 -12.72 1.62 -10.27
CA VAL A 129 -13.28 2.37 -9.13
C VAL A 129 -13.70 3.76 -9.60
N PRO A 130 -15.01 4.07 -9.62
CA PRO A 130 -15.50 5.36 -10.10
C PRO A 130 -14.94 6.53 -9.29
N GLY A 131 -14.45 7.55 -9.99
CA GLY A 131 -13.93 8.77 -9.37
C GLY A 131 -12.51 8.69 -8.84
N LEU A 132 -11.90 7.51 -8.84
CA LEU A 132 -10.53 7.34 -8.37
C LEU A 132 -9.52 7.79 -9.42
N ARG A 133 -8.55 8.61 -9.01
CA ARG A 133 -7.37 8.95 -9.80
C ARG A 133 -6.20 8.04 -9.42
N HIS A 134 -5.48 7.54 -10.40
CA HIS A 134 -4.33 6.68 -10.16
C HIS A 134 -3.26 6.87 -11.24
N GLU A 135 -2.01 6.62 -10.87
CA GLU A 135 -0.86 6.71 -11.76
C GLU A 135 0.15 5.61 -11.41
N ASN A 136 0.97 5.22 -12.37
CA ASN A 136 2.11 4.32 -12.13
C ASN A 136 3.41 5.13 -12.18
N TRP A 137 4.11 5.19 -11.06
CA TRP A 137 5.39 5.92 -10.95
C TRP A 137 6.60 4.99 -10.85
N LEU A 138 6.38 3.67 -10.89
CA LEU A 138 7.48 2.68 -10.83
C LEU A 138 8.03 2.32 -12.21
N ASP A 139 7.19 2.36 -13.22
CA ASP A 139 7.54 1.90 -14.57
C ASP A 139 7.59 3.03 -15.60
#